data_8552069da5e6171841de36272e06d16f
#
_entry.id   8552069da5e6171841de36272e06d16f
#
_cell.length_a   1.000
_cell.length_b   1.000
_cell.length_c   1.000
_cell.angle_alpha   90.00
_cell.angle_beta   90.00
_cell.angle_gamma   90.00
#
_symmetry.space_group_name_H-M   'P 1'
#
loop_
_entity.id
_entity.type
_entity.pdbx_description
1 polymer ?
#
loop_
_entity_poly.entity_id
_entity_poly.type
_entity_poly.pdbx_seq_one_letter_code
_entity_poly.pdbx_strand_id
1 'polypeptide(L)'
;MTALQSWYDAGDTASLALDPVEQAIADIAAGRPVVVVDDENRENEGDLIVAAEKATPEIVAFMMSECRGLICAPMAGPDLDRLELPQMVEQNTESMRTAFTVSVDASAAHGVTTGISAADRATTLRLLASGDTAPGDFVRPGHIFPLRARPGGVLVRNGHTEAGVDLARLAGLRPAAAIVEIAGEDGTMLRLPELVPFARKHGLSIISIEDLIAYRRSAEPTVRREAATRLPTAHGEFTAYGYRSTADGVEHIALVAGDLGDGEDVLVRVHSECLTGDIFHSLRCDCGPQLEASLRRISEAGRGVVIYLRGHEGRGIGLLSKLRAYELQERGRDTLDANLELGLPADSRDYAAGAQMLRDLGVRSLRLMTNNPDKTAALVRHGLAVTGREPMPVQAGEHNLRYLRTKRDRMGHDLPWLDGEHATTCGNQ
;
A
#
# COMPACT_ATOMS: atom_id res chain seq x y z
N MET A 1 -42.27 -6.14 -3.56
CA MET A 1 -41.51 -6.03 -2.31
C MET A 1 -41.14 -7.45 -1.94
N THR A 2 -39.95 -7.86 -2.31
CA THR A 2 -39.45 -9.23 -2.25
C THR A 2 -38.70 -9.46 -0.93
N ALA A 3 -38.72 -10.68 -0.43
CA ALA A 3 -38.19 -11.12 0.86
C ALA A 3 -36.71 -10.80 1.16
N LEU A 4 -36.00 -10.19 0.22
CA LEU A 4 -34.60 -9.76 0.36
C LEU A 4 -34.44 -8.41 1.10
N GLN A 5 -35.53 -7.61 1.20
CA GLN A 5 -35.48 -6.29 1.85
C GLN A 5 -35.58 -6.37 3.38
N SER A 6 -36.01 -7.53 3.93
CA SER A 6 -36.19 -7.70 5.39
C SER A 6 -34.93 -8.14 6.14
N TRP A 7 -33.85 -8.45 5.45
CA TRP A 7 -32.58 -8.86 6.05
C TRP A 7 -31.65 -7.69 6.36
N TYR A 8 -31.88 -6.51 5.73
CA TYR A 8 -31.08 -5.31 5.93
C TYR A 8 -31.50 -4.47 7.16
N ASP A 9 -32.64 -4.74 7.76
CA ASP A 9 -33.20 -3.89 8.84
C ASP A 9 -33.11 -4.48 10.25
N ALA A 10 -32.44 -5.61 10.45
CA ALA A 10 -32.26 -6.16 11.80
C ALA A 10 -31.02 -7.07 11.88
N GLY A 11 -29.84 -6.49 12.00
CA GLY A 11 -28.63 -7.28 12.20
C GLY A 11 -27.47 -6.42 12.61
N ASP A 12 -27.21 -6.43 13.85
CA ASP A 12 -25.99 -6.21 14.62
C ASP A 12 -24.73 -5.96 13.75
N THR A 13 -24.41 -4.71 13.46
CA THR A 13 -23.17 -4.29 12.80
C THR A 13 -21.91 -4.66 13.60
N ALA A 14 -22.07 -5.11 14.85
CA ALA A 14 -20.98 -5.64 15.69
C ALA A 14 -20.54 -7.06 15.26
N SER A 15 -21.32 -7.79 14.45
CA SER A 15 -21.06 -9.18 14.08
C SER A 15 -20.11 -9.35 12.87
N LEU A 16 -19.84 -8.31 12.09
CA LEU A 16 -18.97 -8.34 10.92
C LEU A 16 -17.56 -7.73 11.17
N ALA A 17 -17.20 -7.45 12.42
CA ALA A 17 -15.90 -6.88 12.75
C ALA A 17 -14.77 -7.88 12.44
N LEU A 18 -13.79 -7.42 11.66
CA LEU A 18 -12.53 -8.12 11.40
C LEU A 18 -11.60 -8.01 12.61
N ASP A 19 -10.69 -8.97 12.72
CA ASP A 19 -9.73 -8.99 13.83
C ASP A 19 -8.51 -8.10 13.51
N PRO A 20 -7.75 -7.62 14.53
CA PRO A 20 -6.53 -6.88 14.33
C PRO A 20 -5.48 -7.70 13.58
N VAL A 21 -4.72 -7.06 12.68
CA VAL A 21 -3.64 -7.71 11.90
C VAL A 21 -2.56 -8.30 12.82
N GLU A 22 -2.28 -7.63 13.95
CA GLU A 22 -1.35 -8.12 14.97
C GLU A 22 -1.76 -9.48 15.54
N GLN A 23 -3.08 -9.70 15.72
CA GLN A 23 -3.59 -10.99 16.17
C GLN A 23 -3.36 -12.07 15.11
N ALA A 24 -3.65 -11.77 13.84
CA ALA A 24 -3.40 -12.68 12.73
C ALA A 24 -1.92 -13.05 12.61
N ILE A 25 -1.00 -12.09 12.76
CA ILE A 25 0.45 -12.32 12.77
C ILE A 25 0.84 -13.25 13.93
N ALA A 26 0.31 -13.02 15.14
CA ALA A 26 0.56 -13.88 16.30
C ALA A 26 0.01 -15.29 16.09
N ASP A 27 -1.14 -15.44 15.44
CA ASP A 27 -1.74 -16.75 15.12
C ASP A 27 -0.88 -17.51 14.12
N ILE A 28 -0.43 -16.87 13.03
CA ILE A 28 0.49 -17.47 12.05
C ILE A 28 1.81 -17.87 12.72
N ALA A 29 2.39 -17.03 13.59
CA ALA A 29 3.60 -17.36 14.34
C ALA A 29 3.43 -18.61 15.22
N ALA A 30 2.25 -18.76 15.81
CA ALA A 30 1.88 -19.93 16.63
C ALA A 30 1.48 -21.16 15.81
N GLY A 31 1.45 -21.08 14.47
CA GLY A 31 1.02 -22.16 13.56
C GLY A 31 -0.50 -22.31 13.47
N ARG A 32 -1.27 -21.31 13.89
CA ARG A 32 -2.73 -21.29 13.72
C ARG A 32 -3.09 -20.67 12.37
N PRO A 33 -4.01 -21.28 11.60
CA PRO A 33 -4.51 -20.70 10.37
C PRO A 33 -5.32 -19.43 10.62
N VAL A 34 -5.35 -18.55 9.61
CA VAL A 34 -6.07 -17.27 9.60
C VAL A 34 -6.91 -17.18 8.33
N VAL A 35 -8.12 -16.64 8.42
CA VAL A 35 -8.92 -16.30 7.24
C VAL A 35 -8.52 -14.91 6.76
N VAL A 36 -8.25 -14.79 5.47
CA VAL A 36 -7.89 -13.51 4.84
C VAL A 36 -8.86 -13.25 3.69
N VAL A 37 -9.50 -12.08 3.68
CA VAL A 37 -10.45 -11.68 2.63
C VAL A 37 -9.85 -10.60 1.76
N ASP A 38 -10.13 -10.63 0.46
CA ASP A 38 -9.74 -9.61 -0.48
C ASP A 38 -10.88 -8.61 -0.77
N ASP A 39 -10.61 -7.63 -1.64
CA ASP A 39 -11.55 -6.58 -2.03
C ASP A 39 -12.72 -7.16 -2.85
N GLU A 40 -13.95 -6.65 -2.61
CA GLU A 40 -15.16 -7.06 -3.32
C GLU A 40 -15.09 -6.80 -4.84
N ASN A 41 -14.23 -5.88 -5.29
CA ASN A 41 -14.00 -5.58 -6.69
C ASN A 41 -12.85 -6.40 -7.31
N ARG A 42 -12.21 -7.31 -6.53
CA ARG A 42 -11.14 -8.19 -7.02
C ARG A 42 -11.70 -9.61 -7.23
N GLU A 43 -11.42 -10.58 -6.37
CA GLU A 43 -12.00 -11.94 -6.39
C GLU A 43 -13.23 -12.02 -5.50
N ASN A 44 -13.28 -11.15 -4.47
CA ASN A 44 -14.30 -11.12 -3.43
C ASN A 44 -14.41 -12.48 -2.73
N GLU A 45 -13.26 -13.06 -2.37
CA GLU A 45 -13.14 -14.41 -1.78
C GLU A 45 -12.40 -14.33 -0.44
N GLY A 46 -12.36 -15.44 0.25
CA GLY A 46 -11.55 -15.63 1.45
C GLY A 46 -10.74 -16.90 1.38
N ASP A 47 -9.45 -16.77 1.72
CA ASP A 47 -8.55 -17.90 1.83
C ASP A 47 -8.24 -18.22 3.29
N LEU A 48 -8.11 -19.51 3.59
CA LEU A 48 -7.43 -19.96 4.80
C LEU A 48 -5.93 -19.97 4.54
N ILE A 49 -5.18 -19.27 5.38
CA ILE A 49 -3.73 -19.09 5.26
C ILE A 49 -3.02 -19.60 6.52
N VAL A 50 -1.94 -20.37 6.33
CA VAL A 50 -1.00 -20.75 7.40
C VAL A 50 0.43 -20.70 6.87
N ALA A 51 1.42 -20.43 7.73
CA ALA A 51 2.82 -20.54 7.30
C ALA A 51 3.16 -21.97 6.89
N ALA A 52 3.78 -22.16 5.72
CA ALA A 52 4.04 -23.49 5.17
C ALA A 52 4.92 -24.36 6.08
N GLU A 53 5.88 -23.78 6.80
CA GLU A 53 6.72 -24.50 7.79
C GLU A 53 5.92 -25.04 8.98
N LYS A 54 4.72 -24.50 9.25
CA LYS A 54 3.80 -24.90 10.32
C LYS A 54 2.68 -25.82 9.82
N ALA A 55 2.64 -26.16 8.54
CA ALA A 55 1.60 -27.04 7.98
C ALA A 55 1.70 -28.44 8.60
N THR A 56 0.66 -28.82 9.35
CA THR A 56 0.52 -30.19 9.89
C THR A 56 -0.49 -31.00 9.07
N PRO A 57 -0.48 -32.34 9.17
CA PRO A 57 -1.48 -33.18 8.52
C PRO A 57 -2.92 -32.79 8.91
N GLU A 58 -3.15 -32.36 10.16
CA GLU A 58 -4.47 -31.97 10.67
C GLU A 58 -4.93 -30.67 10.02
N ILE A 59 -4.03 -29.67 9.87
CA ILE A 59 -4.33 -28.41 9.20
C ILE A 59 -4.64 -28.67 7.72
N VAL A 60 -3.85 -29.49 7.04
CA VAL A 60 -4.11 -29.83 5.64
C VAL A 60 -5.40 -30.63 5.49
N ALA A 61 -5.71 -31.55 6.42
CA ALA A 61 -6.99 -32.24 6.43
C ALA A 61 -8.18 -31.27 6.59
N PHE A 62 -8.04 -30.26 7.47
CA PHE A 62 -9.02 -29.18 7.62
C PHE A 62 -9.17 -28.37 6.32
N MET A 63 -8.08 -28.00 5.65
CA MET A 63 -8.11 -27.33 4.35
C MET A 63 -8.90 -28.15 3.31
N MET A 64 -8.69 -29.47 3.29
CA MET A 64 -9.36 -30.38 2.37
C MET A 64 -10.86 -30.54 2.63
N SER A 65 -11.26 -30.62 3.90
CA SER A 65 -12.65 -30.94 4.30
C SER A 65 -13.53 -29.70 4.45
N GLU A 66 -12.99 -28.63 5.09
CA GLU A 66 -13.77 -27.45 5.45
C GLU A 66 -13.66 -26.34 4.39
N CYS A 67 -12.48 -26.18 3.76
CA CYS A 67 -12.27 -25.09 2.79
C CYS A 67 -12.60 -25.53 1.34
N ARG A 68 -12.25 -26.73 0.93
CA ARG A 68 -12.62 -27.37 -0.36
C ARG A 68 -11.99 -26.75 -1.61
N GLY A 69 -11.14 -25.72 -1.46
CA GLY A 69 -10.43 -25.05 -2.54
C GLY A 69 -9.17 -25.76 -3.00
N LEU A 70 -8.37 -25.11 -3.84
CA LEU A 70 -7.10 -25.60 -4.33
C LEU A 70 -5.96 -25.25 -3.36
N ILE A 71 -5.31 -26.26 -2.77
CA ILE A 71 -4.19 -26.00 -1.87
C ILE A 71 -2.98 -25.54 -2.68
N CYS A 72 -2.59 -24.27 -2.49
CA CYS A 72 -1.46 -23.64 -3.13
C CYS A 72 -0.37 -23.29 -2.10
N ALA A 73 0.85 -23.09 -2.59
CA ALA A 73 2.02 -22.73 -1.78
C ALA A 73 2.63 -21.42 -2.26
N PRO A 74 2.12 -20.24 -1.85
CA PRO A 74 2.79 -18.96 -2.07
C PRO A 74 4.21 -18.96 -1.53
N MET A 75 5.17 -18.53 -2.34
CA MET A 75 6.60 -18.48 -2.00
C MET A 75 7.28 -17.26 -2.58
N ALA A 76 8.37 -16.83 -1.94
CA ALA A 76 9.25 -15.82 -2.49
C ALA A 76 9.95 -16.32 -3.76
N GLY A 77 10.11 -15.43 -4.76
CA GLY A 77 10.73 -15.77 -6.05
C GLY A 77 12.09 -16.47 -5.94
N PRO A 78 13.05 -15.95 -5.14
CA PRO A 78 14.37 -16.59 -4.98
C PRO A 78 14.33 -18.04 -4.48
N ASP A 79 13.35 -18.40 -3.61
CA ASP A 79 13.21 -19.79 -3.14
C ASP A 79 12.70 -20.71 -4.27
N LEU A 80 11.77 -20.23 -5.09
CA LEU A 80 11.32 -20.97 -6.28
C LEU A 80 12.44 -21.17 -7.29
N ASP A 81 13.28 -20.15 -7.51
CA ASP A 81 14.43 -20.24 -8.40
C ASP A 81 15.47 -21.24 -7.87
N ARG A 82 15.74 -21.23 -6.57
CA ARG A 82 16.63 -22.20 -5.89
C ARG A 82 16.13 -23.64 -6.04
N LEU A 83 14.81 -23.83 -6.01
CA LEU A 83 14.19 -25.14 -6.13
C LEU A 83 13.92 -25.56 -7.60
N GLU A 84 14.34 -24.73 -8.57
CA GLU A 84 14.11 -24.96 -9.99
C GLU A 84 12.64 -25.22 -10.33
N LEU A 85 11.76 -24.35 -9.80
CA LEU A 85 10.31 -24.41 -10.03
C LEU A 85 9.89 -23.30 -11.03
N PRO A 86 9.94 -23.58 -12.35
CA PRO A 86 9.59 -22.63 -13.39
C PRO A 86 8.08 -22.33 -13.41
N GLN A 87 7.70 -21.26 -14.07
CA GLN A 87 6.30 -20.95 -14.34
C GLN A 87 5.63 -22.12 -15.09
N MET A 88 4.38 -22.40 -14.76
CA MET A 88 3.59 -23.47 -15.36
C MET A 88 3.36 -23.23 -16.86
N VAL A 89 3.26 -21.96 -17.28
CA VAL A 89 3.06 -21.54 -18.65
C VAL A 89 4.02 -20.39 -19.02
N GLU A 90 4.47 -20.36 -20.26
CA GLU A 90 5.33 -19.27 -20.76
C GLU A 90 4.55 -17.96 -20.87
N GLN A 91 3.30 -18.03 -21.32
CA GLN A 91 2.41 -16.89 -21.45
C GLN A 91 1.20 -17.05 -20.53
N ASN A 92 1.17 -16.30 -19.43
CA ASN A 92 0.04 -16.28 -18.52
C ASN A 92 -1.08 -15.39 -19.07
N THR A 93 -2.23 -16.00 -19.38
CA THR A 93 -3.45 -15.33 -19.90
C THR A 93 -4.57 -15.26 -18.85
N GLU A 94 -4.32 -15.74 -17.62
CA GLU A 94 -5.28 -15.69 -16.52
C GLU A 94 -5.54 -14.21 -16.12
N SER A 95 -6.79 -13.88 -15.77
CA SER A 95 -7.26 -12.50 -15.55
C SER A 95 -6.53 -11.78 -14.41
N MET A 96 -6.25 -12.46 -13.30
CA MET A 96 -5.53 -11.94 -12.15
C MET A 96 -4.01 -12.14 -12.26
N ARG A 97 -3.56 -12.83 -13.31
CA ARG A 97 -2.16 -13.17 -13.60
C ARG A 97 -1.48 -13.88 -12.43
N THR A 98 -2.20 -14.77 -11.77
CA THR A 98 -1.68 -15.61 -10.69
C THR A 98 -0.53 -16.45 -11.21
N ALA A 99 0.62 -16.32 -10.59
CA ALA A 99 1.88 -16.84 -11.12
C ALA A 99 2.12 -18.28 -10.67
N PHE A 100 1.30 -19.21 -11.17
CA PHE A 100 1.46 -20.64 -10.95
C PHE A 100 2.81 -21.14 -11.49
N THR A 101 3.50 -21.94 -10.68
CA THR A 101 4.64 -22.72 -11.13
C THR A 101 4.22 -24.15 -11.39
N VAL A 102 5.11 -25.00 -11.91
CA VAL A 102 4.87 -26.44 -12.01
C VAL A 102 4.48 -27.00 -10.66
N SER A 103 3.48 -27.87 -10.61
CA SER A 103 3.05 -28.53 -9.38
C SER A 103 4.09 -29.57 -8.92
N VAL A 104 4.16 -29.80 -7.61
CA VAL A 104 5.16 -30.68 -7.01
C VAL A 104 4.60 -31.53 -5.88
N ASP A 105 5.27 -32.65 -5.63
CA ASP A 105 5.21 -33.40 -4.38
C ASP A 105 6.62 -33.60 -3.85
N ALA A 106 6.76 -33.74 -2.53
CA ALA A 106 8.03 -34.22 -1.97
C ALA A 106 8.31 -35.63 -2.44
N SER A 107 9.57 -35.99 -2.64
CA SER A 107 10.00 -37.28 -3.07
C SER A 107 9.74 -38.39 -2.03
N ALA A 108 9.73 -39.63 -2.47
CA ALA A 108 9.57 -40.81 -1.59
C ALA A 108 10.67 -40.88 -0.49
N ALA A 109 11.82 -40.25 -0.70
CA ALA A 109 12.87 -40.17 0.31
C ALA A 109 12.41 -39.48 1.61
N HIS A 110 11.38 -38.63 1.51
CA HIS A 110 10.77 -37.90 2.65
C HIS A 110 9.52 -38.61 3.20
N GLY A 111 9.28 -39.89 2.82
CA GLY A 111 8.16 -40.68 3.31
C GLY A 111 6.83 -40.35 2.64
N VAL A 112 6.83 -39.61 1.54
CA VAL A 112 5.66 -39.28 0.75
C VAL A 112 5.29 -40.50 -0.11
N THR A 113 3.99 -40.83 -0.17
CA THR A 113 3.47 -41.97 -0.94
C THR A 113 2.97 -41.53 -2.33
N THR A 114 1.68 -41.24 -2.47
CA THR A 114 1.09 -40.78 -3.74
C THR A 114 1.03 -39.28 -3.87
N GLY A 115 1.38 -38.52 -2.79
CA GLY A 115 1.38 -37.05 -2.75
C GLY A 115 0.04 -36.40 -2.36
N ILE A 116 -1.11 -37.12 -2.50
CA ILE A 116 -2.44 -36.54 -2.36
C ILE A 116 -2.97 -36.51 -0.92
N SER A 117 -2.46 -37.37 -0.03
CA SER A 117 -2.93 -37.42 1.36
C SER A 117 -2.61 -36.11 2.11
N ALA A 118 -3.35 -35.81 3.19
CA ALA A 118 -3.06 -34.67 4.03
C ALA A 118 -1.63 -34.72 4.59
N ALA A 119 -1.14 -35.89 4.97
CA ALA A 119 0.22 -36.07 5.47
C ALA A 119 1.28 -35.81 4.38
N ASP A 120 1.08 -36.32 3.17
CA ASP A 120 1.98 -36.11 2.05
C ASP A 120 2.06 -34.63 1.66
N ARG A 121 0.89 -33.97 1.53
CA ARG A 121 0.83 -32.53 1.22
C ARG A 121 1.44 -31.66 2.32
N ALA A 122 1.18 -31.97 3.60
CA ALA A 122 1.80 -31.27 4.71
C ALA A 122 3.34 -31.41 4.68
N THR A 123 3.85 -32.58 4.33
CA THR A 123 5.30 -32.81 4.17
C THR A 123 5.85 -31.99 3.02
N THR A 124 5.18 -31.98 1.87
CA THR A 124 5.57 -31.16 0.71
C THR A 124 5.61 -29.67 1.04
N LEU A 125 4.59 -29.14 1.73
CA LEU A 125 4.52 -27.72 2.15
C LEU A 125 5.68 -27.33 3.06
N ARG A 126 5.97 -28.15 4.09
CA ARG A 126 7.09 -27.87 5.01
C ARG A 126 8.44 -27.90 4.31
N LEU A 127 8.65 -28.86 3.39
CA LEU A 127 9.88 -28.94 2.61
C LEU A 127 10.04 -27.78 1.63
N LEU A 128 8.96 -27.29 0.99
CA LEU A 128 8.97 -26.09 0.16
C LEU A 128 9.42 -24.85 0.96
N ALA A 129 9.02 -24.75 2.23
CA ALA A 129 9.44 -23.67 3.11
C ALA A 129 10.87 -23.83 3.65
N SER A 130 11.46 -25.02 3.59
CA SER A 130 12.80 -25.26 4.16
C SER A 130 13.90 -24.63 3.29
N GLY A 131 14.86 -23.98 3.95
CA GLY A 131 16.07 -23.45 3.31
C GLY A 131 17.08 -24.55 2.91
N ASP A 132 16.95 -25.74 3.46
CA ASP A 132 17.94 -26.82 3.33
C ASP A 132 17.58 -27.81 2.20
N THR A 133 16.40 -27.69 1.59
CA THR A 133 15.95 -28.54 0.50
C THR A 133 16.55 -28.15 -0.86
N ALA A 134 16.73 -29.14 -1.72
CA ALA A 134 17.26 -29.03 -3.07
C ALA A 134 16.20 -29.42 -4.12
N PRO A 135 16.39 -29.11 -5.42
CA PRO A 135 15.47 -29.51 -6.49
C PRO A 135 15.15 -31.02 -6.52
N GLY A 136 16.11 -31.87 -6.16
CA GLY A 136 15.95 -33.32 -6.12
C GLY A 136 15.08 -33.86 -5.00
N ASP A 137 14.72 -33.05 -4.01
CA ASP A 137 13.79 -33.43 -2.95
C ASP A 137 12.34 -33.44 -3.41
N PHE A 138 12.06 -32.97 -4.63
CA PHE A 138 10.72 -32.86 -5.20
C PHE A 138 10.58 -33.61 -6.50
N VAL A 139 9.41 -34.18 -6.71
CA VAL A 139 8.95 -34.76 -8.01
C VAL A 139 7.99 -33.78 -8.68
N ARG A 140 7.96 -33.80 -10.01
CA ARG A 140 7.13 -32.93 -10.86
C ARG A 140 6.47 -33.79 -11.94
N PRO A 141 5.16 -33.66 -12.20
CA PRO A 141 4.17 -32.86 -11.45
C PRO A 141 3.81 -33.49 -10.12
N GLY A 142 3.04 -32.76 -9.29
CA GLY A 142 2.54 -33.20 -7.99
C GLY A 142 1.19 -32.54 -7.63
N HIS A 143 0.85 -32.55 -6.34
CA HIS A 143 -0.46 -32.15 -5.83
C HIS A 143 -0.43 -30.85 -5.03
N ILE A 144 0.73 -30.21 -4.88
CA ILE A 144 0.88 -28.84 -4.34
C ILE A 144 1.28 -27.92 -5.48
N PHE A 145 0.65 -26.74 -5.52
CA PHE A 145 0.84 -25.72 -6.55
C PHE A 145 1.59 -24.53 -5.99
N PRO A 146 2.93 -24.44 -6.17
CA PRO A 146 3.65 -23.26 -5.71
C PRO A 146 3.28 -22.03 -6.55
N LEU A 147 3.15 -20.88 -5.87
CA LEU A 147 2.81 -19.60 -6.48
C LEU A 147 3.94 -18.60 -6.24
N ARG A 148 4.37 -17.91 -7.29
CA ARG A 148 5.40 -16.87 -7.18
C ARG A 148 4.79 -15.55 -6.71
N ALA A 149 5.02 -15.16 -5.47
CA ALA A 149 4.64 -13.85 -4.96
C ALA A 149 5.44 -12.72 -5.63
N ARG A 150 4.80 -11.58 -5.81
CA ARG A 150 5.46 -10.38 -6.32
C ARG A 150 6.41 -9.81 -5.26
N PRO A 151 7.65 -9.39 -5.65
CA PRO A 151 8.51 -8.62 -4.74
C PRO A 151 7.77 -7.38 -4.23
N GLY A 152 7.81 -7.14 -2.91
CA GLY A 152 7.04 -6.08 -2.26
C GLY A 152 5.70 -6.55 -1.66
N GLY A 153 5.25 -7.77 -1.97
CA GLY A 153 4.08 -8.40 -1.35
C GLY A 153 2.78 -7.64 -1.62
N VAL A 154 1.89 -7.57 -0.62
CA VAL A 154 0.56 -6.92 -0.76
C VAL A 154 0.65 -5.42 -1.09
N LEU A 155 1.78 -4.76 -0.86
CA LEU A 155 1.98 -3.36 -1.27
C LEU A 155 2.09 -3.18 -2.78
N VAL A 156 2.40 -4.27 -3.52
CA VAL A 156 2.55 -4.28 -4.99
C VAL A 156 1.40 -5.00 -5.68
N ARG A 157 0.92 -6.13 -5.12
CA ARG A 157 -0.23 -6.87 -5.60
C ARG A 157 -1.09 -7.32 -4.41
N ASN A 158 -2.30 -6.82 -4.34
CA ASN A 158 -3.25 -7.04 -3.24
C ASN A 158 -3.97 -8.41 -3.33
N GLY A 159 -3.22 -9.51 -3.49
CA GLY A 159 -3.73 -10.86 -3.62
C GLY A 159 -3.36 -11.77 -2.45
N HIS A 160 -4.11 -12.88 -2.28
CA HIS A 160 -3.88 -13.90 -1.25
C HIS A 160 -2.48 -14.52 -1.33
N THR A 161 -1.92 -14.68 -2.53
CA THR A 161 -0.53 -15.12 -2.75
C THR A 161 0.47 -14.25 -1.99
N GLU A 162 0.36 -12.93 -2.14
CA GLU A 162 1.23 -11.97 -1.48
C GLU A 162 0.94 -11.89 0.02
N ALA A 163 -0.35 -11.94 0.40
CA ALA A 163 -0.76 -11.92 1.81
C ALA A 163 -0.19 -13.12 2.58
N GLY A 164 -0.17 -14.31 2.00
CA GLY A 164 0.41 -15.50 2.62
C GLY A 164 1.91 -15.35 2.91
N VAL A 165 2.67 -14.87 1.92
CA VAL A 165 4.13 -14.64 2.06
C VAL A 165 4.40 -13.54 3.09
N ASP A 166 3.63 -12.46 3.08
CA ASP A 166 3.79 -11.33 3.99
C ASP A 166 3.47 -11.71 5.43
N LEU A 167 2.37 -12.41 5.67
CA LEU A 167 1.99 -12.87 7.02
C LEU A 167 3.05 -13.82 7.60
N ALA A 168 3.57 -14.77 6.80
CA ALA A 168 4.65 -15.64 7.22
C ALA A 168 5.91 -14.82 7.59
N ARG A 169 6.31 -13.85 6.75
CA ARG A 169 7.45 -12.97 7.00
C ARG A 169 7.26 -12.10 8.24
N LEU A 170 6.09 -11.49 8.41
CA LEU A 170 5.76 -10.65 9.58
C LEU A 170 5.73 -11.46 10.87
N ALA A 171 5.35 -12.74 10.78
CA ALA A 171 5.41 -13.69 11.89
C ALA A 171 6.84 -14.18 12.24
N GLY A 172 7.87 -13.71 11.52
CA GLY A 172 9.26 -14.11 11.71
C GLY A 172 9.59 -15.51 11.17
N LEU A 173 8.74 -16.04 10.28
CA LEU A 173 8.85 -17.36 9.68
C LEU A 173 9.42 -17.28 8.25
N ARG A 174 9.72 -18.42 7.65
CA ARG A 174 10.13 -18.47 6.23
C ARG A 174 9.03 -17.89 5.34
N PRO A 175 9.37 -17.10 4.29
CA PRO A 175 8.40 -16.40 3.44
C PRO A 175 7.71 -17.37 2.46
N ALA A 176 7.01 -18.36 3.03
CA ALA A 176 6.22 -19.37 2.34
C ALA A 176 4.97 -19.69 3.15
N ALA A 177 3.83 -19.84 2.49
CA ALA A 177 2.56 -20.16 3.13
C ALA A 177 1.89 -21.34 2.43
N ALA A 178 0.88 -21.93 3.08
CA ALA A 178 -0.15 -22.72 2.45
C ALA A 178 -1.43 -21.90 2.44
N ILE A 179 -2.09 -21.80 1.31
CA ILE A 179 -3.37 -21.11 1.14
C ILE A 179 -4.37 -22.03 0.46
N VAL A 180 -5.65 -21.81 0.74
CA VAL A 180 -6.75 -22.51 0.10
C VAL A 180 -8.01 -21.65 0.16
N GLU A 181 -8.72 -21.51 -0.94
CA GLU A 181 -9.98 -20.80 -1.03
C GLU A 181 -11.07 -21.50 -0.19
N ILE A 182 -12.01 -20.73 0.39
CA ILE A 182 -13.09 -21.27 1.23
C ILE A 182 -14.39 -21.30 0.43
N ALA A 183 -14.84 -22.50 0.11
CA ALA A 183 -16.09 -22.76 -0.57
C ALA A 183 -17.13 -23.37 0.37
N GLY A 184 -18.41 -23.09 0.11
CA GLY A 184 -19.55 -23.69 0.77
C GLY A 184 -19.76 -25.14 0.40
N GLU A 185 -20.70 -25.81 1.07
CA GLU A 185 -21.04 -27.22 0.79
C GLU A 185 -21.64 -27.43 -0.61
N ASP A 186 -22.23 -26.38 -1.17
CA ASP A 186 -22.77 -26.35 -2.53
C ASP A 186 -21.71 -26.08 -3.60
N GLY A 187 -20.45 -25.83 -3.20
CA GLY A 187 -19.32 -25.55 -4.08
C GLY A 187 -19.23 -24.07 -4.52
N THR A 188 -20.10 -23.19 -4.04
CA THR A 188 -19.96 -21.74 -4.28
C THR A 188 -18.94 -21.12 -3.33
N MET A 189 -18.28 -20.03 -3.77
CA MET A 189 -17.29 -19.36 -2.93
C MET A 189 -17.97 -18.58 -1.82
N LEU A 190 -17.53 -18.75 -0.57
CA LEU A 190 -18.03 -17.96 0.55
C LEU A 190 -17.56 -16.51 0.43
N ARG A 191 -18.44 -15.57 0.80
CA ARG A 191 -18.17 -14.13 0.82
C ARG A 191 -18.11 -13.63 2.26
N LEU A 192 -17.69 -12.39 2.46
CA LEU A 192 -17.46 -11.83 3.81
C LEU A 192 -18.60 -12.11 4.81
N PRO A 193 -19.91 -11.97 4.47
CA PRO A 193 -21.00 -12.26 5.41
C PRO A 193 -21.05 -13.71 5.88
N GLU A 194 -20.50 -14.66 5.12
CA GLU A 194 -20.46 -16.09 5.41
C GLU A 194 -19.11 -16.51 6.00
N LEU A 195 -18.02 -15.81 5.60
CA LEU A 195 -16.67 -16.06 6.09
C LEU A 195 -16.50 -15.67 7.56
N VAL A 196 -17.16 -14.59 8.04
CA VAL A 196 -17.11 -14.22 9.45
C VAL A 196 -17.73 -15.31 10.34
N PRO A 197 -18.94 -15.81 10.11
CA PRO A 197 -19.46 -16.94 10.85
C PRO A 197 -18.60 -18.21 10.74
N PHE A 198 -18.04 -18.50 9.56
CA PHE A 198 -17.11 -19.62 9.38
C PHE A 198 -15.89 -19.47 10.29
N ALA A 199 -15.23 -18.32 10.28
CA ALA A 199 -14.06 -18.05 11.11
C ALA A 199 -14.40 -18.19 12.61
N ARG A 200 -15.51 -17.61 13.06
CA ARG A 200 -15.96 -17.70 14.47
C ARG A 200 -16.29 -19.13 14.89
N LYS A 201 -16.96 -19.91 14.02
CA LYS A 201 -17.26 -21.32 14.26
C LYS A 201 -16.01 -22.15 14.52
N HIS A 202 -14.92 -21.86 13.79
CA HIS A 202 -13.68 -22.61 13.87
C HIS A 202 -12.61 -21.97 14.77
N GLY A 203 -12.93 -20.84 15.46
CA GLY A 203 -12.01 -20.14 16.35
C GLY A 203 -10.80 -19.52 15.63
N LEU A 204 -11.00 -19.07 14.38
CA LEU A 204 -9.99 -18.49 13.50
C LEU A 204 -10.09 -16.97 13.53
N SER A 205 -8.94 -16.29 13.49
CA SER A 205 -8.90 -14.86 13.18
C SER A 205 -9.25 -14.62 11.71
N ILE A 206 -9.91 -13.49 11.43
CA ILE A 206 -10.25 -13.05 10.08
C ILE A 206 -9.83 -11.59 9.87
N ILE A 207 -9.05 -11.32 8.84
CA ILE A 207 -8.57 -9.98 8.46
C ILE A 207 -8.81 -9.71 6.98
N SER A 208 -8.73 -8.43 6.57
CA SER A 208 -8.70 -8.06 5.15
C SER A 208 -7.27 -7.83 4.64
N ILE A 209 -7.08 -8.01 3.33
CA ILE A 209 -5.84 -7.59 2.66
C ILE A 209 -5.65 -6.07 2.77
N GLU A 210 -6.73 -5.29 2.76
CA GLU A 210 -6.67 -3.84 2.95
C GLU A 210 -6.08 -3.46 4.31
N ASP A 211 -6.51 -4.10 5.40
CA ASP A 211 -5.96 -3.89 6.74
C ASP A 211 -4.49 -4.32 6.82
N LEU A 212 -4.12 -5.43 6.17
CA LEU A 212 -2.72 -5.87 6.09
C LEU A 212 -1.84 -4.85 5.34
N ILE A 213 -2.35 -4.24 4.26
CA ILE A 213 -1.67 -3.16 3.53
C ILE A 213 -1.50 -1.94 4.45
N ALA A 214 -2.55 -1.53 5.15
CA ALA A 214 -2.51 -0.40 6.08
C ALA A 214 -1.50 -0.65 7.22
N TYR A 215 -1.52 -1.85 7.79
CA TYR A 215 -0.56 -2.29 8.81
C TYR A 215 0.89 -2.20 8.30
N ARG A 216 1.19 -2.80 7.14
CA ARG A 216 2.54 -2.77 6.56
C ARG A 216 3.03 -1.36 6.26
N ARG A 217 2.15 -0.50 5.72
CA ARG A 217 2.48 0.91 5.47
C ARG A 217 2.80 1.70 6.74
N SER A 218 2.19 1.33 7.87
CA SER A 218 2.43 1.98 9.16
C SER A 218 3.62 1.42 9.92
N ALA A 219 3.83 0.11 9.88
CA ALA A 219 4.81 -0.61 10.70
C ALA A 219 6.18 -0.80 10.02
N GLU A 220 6.21 -0.95 8.69
CA GLU A 220 7.45 -1.19 7.96
C GLU A 220 8.09 0.11 7.47
N PRO A 221 9.43 0.26 7.59
CA PRO A 221 10.13 1.35 6.95
C PRO A 221 10.09 1.15 5.42
N THR A 222 9.22 1.94 4.75
CA THR A 222 9.10 1.93 3.29
C THR A 222 10.08 2.89 2.61
N VAL A 223 10.87 3.64 3.37
CA VAL A 223 11.93 4.50 2.87
C VAL A 223 13.24 4.25 3.61
N ARG A 224 14.34 4.32 2.86
CA ARG A 224 15.70 4.22 3.40
C ARG A 224 16.49 5.46 3.02
N ARG A 225 17.14 6.09 4.02
CA ARG A 225 18.07 7.19 3.77
C ARG A 225 19.36 6.64 3.16
N GLU A 226 19.77 7.19 2.01
CA GLU A 226 20.96 6.74 1.28
C GLU A 226 22.04 7.83 1.17
N ALA A 227 21.67 9.09 1.28
CA ALA A 227 22.60 10.20 1.12
C ALA A 227 22.28 11.35 2.07
N ALA A 228 23.31 12.10 2.44
CA ALA A 228 23.18 13.39 3.13
C ALA A 228 24.29 14.34 2.63
N THR A 229 23.92 15.58 2.26
CA THR A 229 24.87 16.59 1.78
C THR A 229 24.39 18.00 2.08
N ARG A 230 25.30 18.95 2.13
CA ARG A 230 24.94 20.38 2.15
C ARG A 230 24.41 20.81 0.78
N LEU A 231 23.34 21.58 0.80
CA LEU A 231 22.72 22.13 -0.40
C LEU A 231 22.46 23.62 -0.22
N PRO A 232 23.39 24.51 -0.64
CA PRO A 232 23.11 25.93 -0.69
C PRO A 232 22.10 26.22 -1.80
N THR A 233 21.09 27.03 -1.48
CA THR A 233 20.03 27.43 -2.41
C THR A 233 19.87 28.95 -2.42
N ALA A 234 19.10 29.49 -3.37
CA ALA A 234 18.74 30.91 -3.39
C ALA A 234 17.93 31.35 -2.15
N HIS A 235 17.36 30.39 -1.41
CA HIS A 235 16.52 30.65 -0.22
C HIS A 235 17.26 30.38 1.10
N GLY A 236 18.52 29.94 1.06
CA GLY A 236 19.34 29.65 2.23
C GLY A 236 20.06 28.30 2.14
N GLU A 237 20.77 27.96 3.22
CA GLU A 237 21.48 26.68 3.32
C GLU A 237 20.59 25.61 3.92
N PHE A 238 20.57 24.44 3.27
CA PHE A 238 19.88 23.25 3.74
C PHE A 238 20.84 22.07 3.80
N THR A 239 20.52 21.09 4.65
CA THR A 239 21.05 19.74 4.52
C THR A 239 20.04 18.93 3.71
N ALA A 240 20.46 18.41 2.56
CA ALA A 240 19.65 17.55 1.71
C ALA A 240 19.88 16.09 2.08
N TYR A 241 18.79 15.37 2.37
CA TYR A 241 18.79 13.94 2.63
C TYR A 241 18.06 13.24 1.49
N GLY A 242 18.78 12.33 0.80
CA GLY A 242 18.22 11.47 -0.24
C GLY A 242 17.66 10.19 0.37
N TYR A 243 16.43 9.87 -0.01
CA TYR A 243 15.73 8.66 0.40
C TYR A 243 15.31 7.83 -0.80
N ARG A 244 15.32 6.51 -0.66
CA ARG A 244 14.77 5.58 -1.64
C ARG A 244 13.61 4.82 -1.01
N SER A 245 12.48 4.80 -1.69
CA SER A 245 11.36 3.91 -1.37
C SER A 245 11.76 2.45 -1.63
N THR A 246 11.51 1.58 -0.66
CA THR A 246 11.80 0.14 -0.76
C THR A 246 10.70 -0.61 -1.49
N ALA A 247 9.51 0.00 -1.66
CA ALA A 247 8.36 -0.61 -2.31
C ALA A 247 8.42 -0.50 -3.84
N ASP A 248 8.81 0.67 -4.38
CA ASP A 248 8.76 0.99 -5.80
C ASP A 248 10.07 1.57 -6.36
N GLY A 249 11.10 1.77 -5.50
CA GLY A 249 12.39 2.32 -5.88
C GLY A 249 12.40 3.82 -6.13
N VAL A 250 11.28 4.52 -5.91
CA VAL A 250 11.19 5.98 -6.12
C VAL A 250 12.10 6.71 -5.14
N GLU A 251 12.81 7.70 -5.65
CA GLU A 251 13.72 8.54 -4.87
C GLU A 251 13.00 9.80 -4.41
N HIS A 252 13.14 10.13 -3.13
CA HIS A 252 12.60 11.34 -2.51
C HIS A 252 13.72 12.17 -1.90
N ILE A 253 13.45 13.43 -1.61
CA ILE A 253 14.42 14.31 -0.95
C ILE A 253 13.77 15.07 0.19
N ALA A 254 14.51 15.20 1.30
CA ALA A 254 14.19 16.10 2.39
C ALA A 254 15.25 17.20 2.47
N LEU A 255 14.81 18.45 2.59
CA LEU A 255 15.67 19.60 2.80
C LEU A 255 15.44 20.11 4.24
N VAL A 256 16.47 20.06 5.05
CA VAL A 256 16.43 20.43 6.48
C VAL A 256 17.20 21.73 6.67
N ALA A 257 16.55 22.74 7.25
CA ALA A 257 17.18 23.98 7.71
C ALA A 257 17.46 23.89 9.21
N GLY A 258 18.69 24.19 9.61
CA GLY A 258 19.12 24.23 11.00
C GLY A 258 19.11 22.87 11.70
N ASP A 259 19.20 22.91 13.03
CA ASP A 259 19.09 21.76 13.91
C ASP A 259 17.62 21.56 14.35
N LEU A 260 17.09 20.38 14.17
CA LEU A 260 15.71 20.05 14.56
C LEU A 260 15.52 19.87 16.08
N GLY A 261 16.63 19.82 16.84
CA GLY A 261 16.62 19.74 18.31
C GLY A 261 15.86 18.50 18.80
N ASP A 262 14.89 18.70 19.68
CA ASP A 262 14.05 17.64 20.23
C ASP A 262 12.97 17.09 19.27
N GLY A 263 12.86 17.67 18.08
CA GLY A 263 11.86 17.25 17.07
C GLY A 263 10.43 17.71 17.32
N GLU A 264 10.20 18.55 18.34
CA GLU A 264 8.85 19.06 18.64
C GLU A 264 8.55 20.36 17.90
N ASP A 265 7.29 20.52 17.50
CA ASP A 265 6.71 21.70 16.82
C ASP A 265 7.53 22.18 15.61
N VAL A 266 8.04 21.23 14.83
CA VAL A 266 8.88 21.53 13.65
C VAL A 266 8.02 22.11 12.53
N LEU A 267 8.47 23.19 11.89
CA LEU A 267 7.83 23.74 10.70
C LEU A 267 8.10 22.84 9.50
N VAL A 268 7.04 22.27 8.90
CA VAL A 268 7.16 21.24 7.85
C VAL A 268 6.32 21.59 6.62
N ARG A 269 6.92 21.44 5.46
CA ARG A 269 6.22 21.34 4.18
C ARG A 269 6.39 19.94 3.59
N VAL A 270 5.30 19.26 3.30
CA VAL A 270 5.29 18.08 2.43
C VAL A 270 4.83 18.52 1.05
N HIS A 271 5.77 18.61 0.11
CA HIS A 271 5.52 19.03 -1.27
C HIS A 271 5.38 17.82 -2.18
N SER A 272 4.32 17.77 -2.97
CA SER A 272 4.11 16.76 -4.01
C SER A 272 4.69 17.28 -5.33
N GLU A 273 5.55 16.50 -5.97
CA GLU A 273 6.18 16.80 -7.26
C GLU A 273 5.19 17.36 -8.29
N CYS A 274 5.60 18.41 -8.95
CA CYS A 274 4.90 19.02 -10.07
C CYS A 274 5.91 19.61 -11.06
N LEU A 275 6.43 18.79 -11.96
CA LEU A 275 7.49 19.17 -12.89
C LEU A 275 7.18 20.50 -13.62
N THR A 276 5.95 20.64 -14.12
CA THR A 276 5.54 21.84 -14.85
C THR A 276 5.51 23.10 -14.00
N GLY A 277 5.10 22.98 -12.72
CA GLY A 277 5.04 24.10 -11.79
C GLY A 277 6.39 24.41 -11.15
N ASP A 278 7.07 23.37 -10.66
CA ASP A 278 8.27 23.49 -9.84
C ASP A 278 9.51 23.86 -10.66
N ILE A 279 9.63 23.34 -11.90
CA ILE A 279 10.80 23.51 -12.77
C ILE A 279 10.53 24.51 -13.90
N PHE A 280 9.38 24.37 -14.59
CA PHE A 280 9.06 25.22 -15.74
C PHE A 280 8.23 26.46 -15.35
N HIS A 281 7.94 26.68 -14.07
CA HIS A 281 7.18 27.82 -13.54
C HIS A 281 5.85 28.03 -14.27
N SER A 282 5.16 26.92 -14.61
CA SER A 282 3.86 26.99 -15.29
C SER A 282 2.85 27.79 -14.48
N LEU A 283 2.18 28.73 -15.13
CA LEU A 283 1.13 29.55 -14.54
C LEU A 283 -0.20 28.80 -14.37
N ARG A 284 -0.31 27.55 -14.83
CA ARG A 284 -1.54 26.71 -14.69
C ARG A 284 -1.80 26.22 -13.28
N CYS A 285 -0.80 26.29 -12.40
CA CYS A 285 -0.91 25.85 -11.00
C CYS A 285 -0.15 26.81 -10.06
N ASP A 286 -0.26 26.54 -8.77
CA ASP A 286 0.38 27.29 -7.69
C ASP A 286 1.58 26.52 -7.05
N CYS A 287 2.05 25.42 -7.68
CA CYS A 287 3.05 24.53 -7.07
C CYS A 287 4.42 25.20 -6.91
N GLY A 288 4.99 25.77 -7.98
CA GLY A 288 6.28 26.48 -7.92
C GLY A 288 6.33 27.58 -6.87
N PRO A 289 5.41 28.57 -6.90
CA PRO A 289 5.34 29.60 -5.86
C PRO A 289 5.19 29.06 -4.44
N GLN A 290 4.45 27.95 -4.25
CA GLN A 290 4.33 27.30 -2.93
C GLN A 290 5.65 26.66 -2.48
N LEU A 291 6.39 26.02 -3.39
CA LEU A 291 7.70 25.44 -3.07
C LEU A 291 8.69 26.53 -2.66
N GLU A 292 8.81 27.60 -3.45
CA GLU A 292 9.67 28.74 -3.14
C GLU A 292 9.32 29.41 -1.80
N ALA A 293 8.02 29.66 -1.57
CA ALA A 293 7.56 30.23 -0.31
C ALA A 293 7.87 29.31 0.89
N SER A 294 7.80 27.99 0.69
CA SER A 294 8.14 27.02 1.74
C SER A 294 9.62 27.03 2.08
N LEU A 295 10.49 27.02 1.08
CA LEU A 295 11.93 27.09 1.26
C LEU A 295 12.34 28.38 1.97
N ARG A 296 11.82 29.52 1.53
CA ARG A 296 12.08 30.82 2.15
C ARG A 296 11.63 30.85 3.62
N ARG A 297 10.36 30.50 3.90
CA ARG A 297 9.82 30.57 5.27
C ARG A 297 10.54 29.64 6.24
N ILE A 298 10.93 28.44 5.79
CA ILE A 298 11.67 27.47 6.62
C ILE A 298 13.10 27.97 6.86
N SER A 299 13.74 28.57 5.86
CA SER A 299 15.06 29.18 6.02
C SER A 299 15.01 30.38 6.97
N GLU A 300 14.03 31.27 6.82
CA GLU A 300 13.82 32.44 7.72
C GLU A 300 13.54 32.01 9.16
N ALA A 301 12.79 30.91 9.36
CA ALA A 301 12.55 30.35 10.69
C ALA A 301 13.82 29.71 11.30
N GLY A 302 14.85 29.45 10.49
CA GLY A 302 16.11 28.84 10.92
C GLY A 302 16.00 27.37 11.36
N ARG A 303 14.79 26.78 11.33
CA ARG A 303 14.51 25.40 11.75
C ARG A 303 13.28 24.87 11.02
N GLY A 304 13.42 23.78 10.28
CA GLY A 304 12.29 23.14 9.61
C GLY A 304 12.69 22.19 8.50
N VAL A 305 11.68 21.60 7.86
CA VAL A 305 11.86 20.55 6.86
C VAL A 305 10.95 20.76 5.65
N VAL A 306 11.49 20.69 4.44
CA VAL A 306 10.74 20.49 3.21
C VAL A 306 10.93 19.04 2.75
N ILE A 307 9.87 18.25 2.73
CA ILE A 307 9.84 16.95 2.07
C ILE A 307 9.35 17.15 0.64
N TYR A 308 10.12 16.70 -0.34
CA TYR A 308 9.74 16.69 -1.75
C TYR A 308 9.48 15.25 -2.19
N LEU A 309 8.21 14.92 -2.39
CA LEU A 309 7.75 13.59 -2.79
C LEU A 309 7.69 13.48 -4.31
N ARG A 310 8.53 12.64 -4.88
CA ARG A 310 8.49 12.27 -6.30
C ARG A 310 7.45 11.19 -6.54
N GLY A 311 7.07 11.00 -7.81
CA GLY A 311 6.00 10.08 -8.18
C GLY A 311 4.59 10.63 -7.94
N HIS A 312 4.45 11.85 -7.41
CA HIS A 312 3.16 12.51 -7.15
C HIS A 312 2.68 13.42 -8.29
N GLU A 313 3.35 13.38 -9.45
CA GLU A 313 2.99 14.19 -10.62
C GLU A 313 1.53 13.97 -11.02
N GLY A 314 0.81 15.09 -11.26
CA GLY A 314 -0.60 15.01 -11.63
C GLY A 314 -1.51 14.35 -10.58
N ARG A 315 -1.12 14.35 -9.28
CA ARG A 315 -1.75 13.61 -8.18
C ARG A 315 -1.53 12.10 -8.24
N GLY A 316 -0.35 11.70 -8.72
CA GLY A 316 0.04 10.30 -8.83
C GLY A 316 -0.35 9.63 -10.17
N ILE A 317 -0.96 10.36 -11.11
CA ILE A 317 -1.31 9.81 -12.43
C ILE A 317 -0.15 9.87 -13.44
N GLY A 318 0.94 10.55 -13.09
CA GLY A 318 2.13 10.70 -13.91
C GLY A 318 2.06 11.86 -14.92
N LEU A 319 3.24 12.23 -15.46
CA LEU A 319 3.40 13.41 -16.31
C LEU A 319 2.59 13.34 -17.60
N LEU A 320 2.63 12.22 -18.32
CA LEU A 320 1.94 12.11 -19.60
C LEU A 320 0.41 12.18 -19.44
N SER A 321 -0.12 11.52 -18.41
CA SER A 321 -1.55 11.59 -18.11
C SER A 321 -1.97 13.01 -17.71
N LYS A 322 -1.13 13.71 -16.95
CA LYS A 322 -1.37 15.13 -16.61
C LYS A 322 -1.41 16.02 -17.86
N LEU A 323 -0.51 15.83 -18.83
CA LEU A 323 -0.53 16.61 -20.07
C LEU A 323 -1.80 16.33 -20.89
N ARG A 324 -2.26 15.06 -20.95
CA ARG A 324 -3.56 14.72 -21.56
C ARG A 324 -4.73 15.37 -20.81
N ALA A 325 -4.69 15.41 -19.47
CA ALA A 325 -5.67 16.12 -18.68
C ALA A 325 -5.68 17.63 -19.00
N TYR A 326 -4.53 18.24 -19.28
CA TYR A 326 -4.44 19.64 -19.74
C TYR A 326 -5.14 19.85 -21.08
N GLU A 327 -5.01 18.92 -22.06
CA GLU A 327 -5.76 18.99 -23.34
C GLU A 327 -7.27 18.97 -23.11
N LEU A 328 -7.76 18.13 -22.18
CA LEU A 328 -9.18 18.08 -21.84
C LEU A 328 -9.64 19.37 -21.13
N GLN A 329 -8.80 19.96 -20.29
CA GLN A 329 -9.09 21.23 -19.64
C GLN A 329 -9.20 22.40 -20.64
N GLU A 330 -8.39 22.42 -21.70
CA GLU A 330 -8.51 23.38 -22.80
C GLU A 330 -9.84 23.25 -23.54
N ARG A 331 -10.43 22.05 -23.55
CA ARG A 331 -11.76 21.78 -24.09
C ARG A 331 -12.91 22.01 -23.10
N GLY A 332 -12.62 22.62 -21.93
CA GLY A 332 -13.61 23.05 -20.96
C GLY A 332 -13.86 22.09 -19.78
N ARG A 333 -13.14 20.95 -19.65
CA ARG A 333 -13.21 20.10 -18.46
C ARG A 333 -12.53 20.78 -17.28
N ASP A 334 -12.92 20.44 -16.06
CA ASP A 334 -12.11 20.80 -14.88
C ASP A 334 -11.05 19.71 -14.57
N THR A 335 -10.22 19.95 -13.56
CA THR A 335 -9.12 19.02 -13.22
C THR A 335 -9.61 17.65 -12.78
N LEU A 336 -10.73 17.57 -12.06
CA LEU A 336 -11.28 16.33 -11.55
C LEU A 336 -11.93 15.53 -12.68
N ASP A 337 -12.81 16.19 -13.47
CA ASP A 337 -13.52 15.56 -14.58
C ASP A 337 -12.54 15.09 -15.67
N ALA A 338 -11.45 15.83 -15.92
CA ALA A 338 -10.42 15.42 -16.86
C ALA A 338 -9.73 14.11 -16.45
N ASN A 339 -9.44 13.91 -15.15
CA ASN A 339 -8.87 12.66 -14.67
C ASN A 339 -9.87 11.50 -14.80
N LEU A 340 -11.12 11.70 -14.39
CA LEU A 340 -12.16 10.67 -14.46
C LEU A 340 -12.46 10.26 -15.92
N GLU A 341 -12.48 11.20 -16.87
CA GLU A 341 -12.67 10.93 -18.30
C GLU A 341 -11.52 10.09 -18.88
N LEU A 342 -10.31 10.20 -18.32
CA LEU A 342 -9.16 9.36 -18.66
C LEU A 342 -9.19 7.98 -17.97
N GLY A 343 -10.22 7.66 -17.19
CA GLY A 343 -10.30 6.42 -16.40
C GLY A 343 -9.29 6.40 -15.22
N LEU A 344 -8.84 7.56 -14.73
CA LEU A 344 -7.85 7.69 -13.69
C LEU A 344 -8.49 8.17 -12.38
N PRO A 345 -7.93 7.80 -11.22
CA PRO A 345 -8.42 8.26 -9.94
C PRO A 345 -8.30 9.77 -9.77
N ALA A 346 -9.16 10.36 -8.96
CA ALA A 346 -9.14 11.79 -8.64
C ALA A 346 -7.85 12.20 -7.90
N ASP A 347 -7.38 11.35 -7.01
CA ASP A 347 -6.13 11.49 -6.25
C ASP A 347 -5.63 10.11 -5.81
N SER A 348 -4.41 9.74 -6.19
CA SER A 348 -3.76 8.47 -5.81
C SER A 348 -2.48 8.70 -5.00
N ARG A 349 -2.28 9.90 -4.44
CA ARG A 349 -1.08 10.21 -3.65
C ARG A 349 -1.10 9.52 -2.30
N ASP A 350 0.02 8.89 -1.96
CA ASP A 350 0.28 8.33 -0.64
C ASP A 350 1.35 9.18 0.09
N TYR A 351 1.08 9.54 1.33
CA TYR A 351 1.98 10.35 2.15
C TYR A 351 2.80 9.52 3.16
N ALA A 352 2.70 8.19 3.13
CA ALA A 352 3.44 7.28 4.03
C ALA A 352 4.95 7.51 3.97
N ALA A 353 5.52 7.61 2.75
CA ALA A 353 6.93 7.90 2.57
C ALA A 353 7.34 9.22 3.25
N GLY A 354 6.55 10.28 3.07
CA GLY A 354 6.80 11.58 3.71
C GLY A 354 6.75 11.51 5.24
N ALA A 355 5.79 10.78 5.79
CA ALA A 355 5.67 10.58 7.23
C ALA A 355 6.87 9.81 7.80
N GLN A 356 7.33 8.77 7.11
CA GLN A 356 8.49 8.00 7.54
C GLN A 356 9.80 8.78 7.44
N MET A 357 9.98 9.58 6.38
CA MET A 357 11.12 10.50 6.25
C MET A 357 11.17 11.48 7.42
N LEU A 358 10.03 12.05 7.81
CA LEU A 358 9.96 12.97 8.96
C LEU A 358 10.34 12.28 10.27
N ARG A 359 9.88 11.04 10.52
CA ARG A 359 10.29 10.26 11.69
C ARG A 359 11.78 9.92 11.68
N ASP A 360 12.33 9.51 10.55
CA ASP A 360 13.76 9.21 10.39
C ASP A 360 14.64 10.45 10.67
N LEU A 361 14.12 11.65 10.36
CA LEU A 361 14.75 12.93 10.70
C LEU A 361 14.54 13.35 12.17
N GLY A 362 13.82 12.56 12.97
CA GLY A 362 13.57 12.84 14.39
C GLY A 362 12.40 13.80 14.66
N VAL A 363 11.55 14.09 13.67
CA VAL A 363 10.36 14.95 13.88
C VAL A 363 9.32 14.16 14.68
N ARG A 364 8.95 14.66 15.86
CA ARG A 364 7.94 14.08 16.76
C ARG A 364 6.60 14.78 16.66
N SER A 365 6.62 16.11 16.55
CA SER A 365 5.44 16.91 16.27
C SER A 365 5.75 18.03 15.29
N LEU A 366 4.73 18.52 14.57
CA LEU A 366 4.95 19.46 13.49
C LEU A 366 3.81 20.47 13.29
N ARG A 367 4.16 21.67 12.80
CA ARG A 367 3.25 22.62 12.17
C ARG A 367 3.32 22.45 10.66
N LEU A 368 2.21 22.05 10.03
CA LEU A 368 2.17 21.71 8.62
C LEU A 368 1.79 22.89 7.73
N MET A 369 2.69 23.28 6.82
CA MET A 369 2.44 24.29 5.79
C MET A 369 1.56 23.69 4.68
N THR A 370 0.25 23.91 4.75
CA THR A 370 -0.71 23.36 3.77
C THR A 370 -2.05 24.09 3.78
N ASN A 371 -2.70 24.15 2.60
CA ASN A 371 -4.10 24.55 2.44
C ASN A 371 -5.02 23.33 2.25
N ASN A 372 -4.47 22.09 2.26
CA ASN A 372 -5.23 20.85 2.09
C ASN A 372 -5.43 20.14 3.44
N PRO A 373 -6.66 20.09 3.99
CA PRO A 373 -6.97 19.36 5.22
C PRO A 373 -6.67 17.86 5.14
N ASP A 374 -6.89 17.23 3.98
CA ASP A 374 -6.64 15.79 3.77
C ASP A 374 -5.17 15.43 3.98
N LYS A 375 -4.26 16.33 3.64
CA LYS A 375 -2.83 16.12 3.89
C LYS A 375 -2.52 16.05 5.38
N THR A 376 -3.17 16.87 6.20
CA THR A 376 -3.07 16.81 7.66
C THR A 376 -3.59 15.48 8.18
N ALA A 377 -4.80 15.10 7.75
CA ALA A 377 -5.41 13.83 8.13
C ALA A 377 -4.55 12.62 7.71
N ALA A 378 -3.94 12.67 6.52
CA ALA A 378 -3.04 11.61 6.06
C ALA A 378 -1.79 11.45 6.96
N LEU A 379 -1.11 12.54 7.31
CA LEU A 379 0.06 12.49 8.20
C LEU A 379 -0.30 11.99 9.61
N VAL A 380 -1.47 12.39 10.13
CA VAL A 380 -1.98 11.90 11.42
C VAL A 380 -2.27 10.40 11.37
N ARG A 381 -2.92 9.89 10.30
CA ARG A 381 -3.12 8.44 10.11
C ARG A 381 -1.80 7.67 10.08
N HIS A 382 -0.73 8.28 9.59
CA HIS A 382 0.62 7.72 9.63
C HIS A 382 1.36 8.00 10.94
N GLY A 383 0.67 8.40 12.02
CA GLY A 383 1.19 8.50 13.38
C GLY A 383 2.08 9.71 13.67
N LEU A 384 1.98 10.79 12.89
CA LEU A 384 2.65 12.06 13.19
C LEU A 384 1.72 12.99 13.98
N ALA A 385 2.24 13.63 15.02
CA ALA A 385 1.50 14.63 15.77
C ALA A 385 1.54 15.97 15.01
N VAL A 386 0.41 16.41 14.45
CA VAL A 386 0.26 17.71 13.80
C VAL A 386 -0.33 18.69 14.81
N THR A 387 0.48 19.63 15.32
CA THR A 387 0.13 20.62 16.34
C THR A 387 -0.58 21.84 15.76
N GLY A 388 -0.36 22.12 14.48
CA GLY A 388 -0.96 23.26 13.80
C GLY A 388 -0.85 23.20 12.29
N ARG A 389 -1.68 24.00 11.63
CA ARG A 389 -1.66 24.18 10.19
C ARG A 389 -1.29 25.63 9.85
N GLU A 390 -0.26 25.79 9.03
CA GLU A 390 0.20 27.07 8.51
C GLU A 390 -0.31 27.26 7.08
N PRO A 391 -1.12 28.29 6.80
CA PRO A 391 -1.63 28.51 5.45
C PRO A 391 -0.48 28.88 4.49
N MET A 392 -0.61 28.37 3.26
CA MET A 392 0.32 28.68 2.17
C MET A 392 -0.22 29.84 1.34
N PRO A 393 0.66 30.79 0.98
CA PRO A 393 0.27 31.86 0.07
C PRO A 393 -0.11 31.26 -1.29
N VAL A 394 -1.18 31.80 -1.87
CA VAL A 394 -1.65 31.45 -3.21
C VAL A 394 -1.77 32.73 -4.02
N GLN A 395 -1.13 32.77 -5.17
CA GLN A 395 -1.31 33.84 -6.15
C GLN A 395 -2.33 33.39 -7.19
N ALA A 396 -3.52 33.97 -7.13
CA ALA A 396 -4.52 33.79 -8.15
C ALA A 396 -4.20 34.68 -9.37
N GLY A 397 -4.23 34.07 -10.55
CA GLY A 397 -4.02 34.77 -11.82
C GLY A 397 -4.96 34.23 -12.89
N GLU A 398 -4.95 34.85 -14.06
CA GLU A 398 -5.82 34.48 -15.20
C GLU A 398 -5.71 32.99 -15.55
N HIS A 399 -4.51 32.42 -15.47
CA HIS A 399 -4.24 31.05 -15.92
C HIS A 399 -4.53 29.97 -14.88
N ASN A 400 -4.62 30.29 -13.57
CA ASN A 400 -4.82 29.30 -12.50
C ASN A 400 -6.11 29.49 -11.68
N LEU A 401 -6.86 30.57 -11.91
CA LEU A 401 -8.06 30.87 -11.10
C LEU A 401 -9.07 29.73 -11.13
N ARG A 402 -9.31 29.13 -12.29
CA ARG A 402 -10.22 27.98 -12.44
C ARG A 402 -9.72 26.75 -11.65
N TYR A 403 -8.44 26.48 -11.72
CA TYR A 403 -7.81 25.40 -10.97
C TYR A 403 -7.92 25.61 -9.45
N LEU A 404 -7.69 26.83 -8.96
CA LEU A 404 -7.82 27.18 -7.54
C LEU A 404 -9.28 27.06 -7.05
N ARG A 405 -10.26 27.46 -7.87
CA ARG A 405 -11.68 27.27 -7.57
C ARG A 405 -12.03 25.77 -7.47
N THR A 406 -11.57 24.95 -8.41
CA THR A 406 -11.78 23.50 -8.35
C THR A 406 -11.17 22.90 -7.07
N LYS A 407 -9.96 23.34 -6.66
CA LYS A 407 -9.35 22.93 -5.39
C LYS A 407 -10.23 23.27 -4.18
N ARG A 408 -10.80 24.47 -4.13
CA ARG A 408 -11.65 24.90 -3.04
C ARG A 408 -12.99 24.17 -3.05
N ASP A 409 -13.71 24.25 -4.17
CA ASP A 409 -15.12 23.90 -4.26
C ASP A 409 -15.38 22.40 -4.34
N ARG A 410 -14.45 21.65 -4.95
CA ARG A 410 -14.59 20.21 -5.19
C ARG A 410 -13.60 19.34 -4.41
N MET A 411 -12.56 19.93 -3.81
CA MET A 411 -11.48 19.19 -3.15
C MET A 411 -11.18 19.68 -1.74
N GLY A 412 -12.07 20.46 -1.14
CA GLY A 412 -12.02 20.87 0.26
C GLY A 412 -10.79 21.68 0.67
N HIS A 413 -10.06 22.30 -0.28
CA HIS A 413 -8.93 23.15 0.07
C HIS A 413 -9.38 24.43 0.74
N ASP A 414 -8.71 24.81 1.80
CA ASP A 414 -8.95 26.04 2.54
C ASP A 414 -8.30 27.23 1.82
N LEU A 415 -9.10 27.94 1.00
CA LEU A 415 -8.70 29.07 0.19
C LEU A 415 -9.73 30.23 0.32
N PRO A 416 -9.94 30.78 1.53
CA PRO A 416 -11.03 31.73 1.81
C PRO A 416 -10.89 33.06 1.05
N TRP A 417 -9.69 33.43 0.65
CA TRP A 417 -9.41 34.72 -0.04
C TRP A 417 -9.73 34.73 -1.53
N LEU A 418 -10.17 33.60 -2.13
CA LEU A 418 -10.51 33.57 -3.56
C LEU A 418 -11.76 34.38 -3.93
N ASP A 419 -12.59 34.74 -2.96
CA ASP A 419 -13.84 35.51 -3.15
C ASP A 419 -13.74 36.97 -2.65
N GLY A 420 -12.60 37.39 -2.08
CA GLY A 420 -12.39 38.74 -1.59
C GLY A 420 -11.78 39.69 -2.64
N GLU A 421 -12.18 40.94 -2.63
CA GLU A 421 -11.63 42.03 -3.48
C GLU A 421 -10.13 42.31 -3.27
N HIS A 422 -9.41 41.50 -2.49
CA HIS A 422 -7.96 41.63 -2.22
C HIS A 422 -7.07 40.81 -3.18
N ALA A 423 -7.53 40.54 -4.39
CA ALA A 423 -6.71 39.95 -5.49
C ALA A 423 -5.75 41.02 -6.12
N THR A 424 -5.62 42.22 -5.55
CA THR A 424 -4.75 43.23 -6.08
C THR A 424 -3.82 43.79 -5.00
N THR A 425 -2.53 43.83 -5.39
CA THR A 425 -1.41 44.52 -4.78
C THR A 425 -0.58 43.79 -3.71
N CYS A 426 0.34 42.91 -4.18
CA CYS A 426 1.73 43.05 -3.77
C CYS A 426 2.49 43.51 -5.03
N GLY A 427 2.48 44.81 -5.26
CA GLY A 427 3.30 45.47 -6.26
C GLY A 427 4.76 45.44 -5.80
N ASN A 428 5.64 45.40 -6.77
CA ASN A 428 7.06 45.69 -6.73
C ASN A 428 7.51 46.58 -5.55
N GLN A 429 8.34 46.04 -4.66
CA GLN A 429 9.50 46.74 -4.11
C GLN A 429 10.60 45.72 -3.85
#